data_9c219169d03933183d23aef41b4fb81a
#
_entry.id   9c219169d03933183d23aef41b4fb81a
#
_cell.length_a   1.000
_cell.length_b   1.000
_cell.length_c   1.000
_cell.angle_alpha   90.00
_cell.angle_beta   90.00
_cell.angle_gamma   90.00
#
_symmetry.space_group_name_H-M   'P 1'
#
loop_
_entity.id
_entity.type
_entity.pdbx_description
1 polymer ?
#
loop_
_entity_poly.entity_id
_entity_poly.type
_entity_poly.pdbx_seq_one_letter_code
_entity_poly.pdbx_strand_id
1 'polypeptide(L)'
;MPITLDQFAAECRRLLKEHPGTEGRERVCALVQEALKDKAFVDEHIRADGPERKVLYEDPELGFAILAHAYDGAKDSKPHDHGPTWAIYGQAAGETVMTDWECLARPTPTTPGKARRVRDYVLRPGMAYLYEPGVLHSPRRDGATRLLRIEGLNVEKVGRLPYEAVGDAVSPAAE
;
A
#
# COMPACT_ATOMS: atom_id res chain seq x y z
N MET A 1 16.69 -20.72 -4.76
CA MET A 1 15.55 -21.27 -4.00
C MET A 1 14.55 -20.15 -3.79
N PRO A 2 13.25 -20.40 -3.88
CA PRO A 2 12.25 -19.38 -3.62
C PRO A 2 12.40 -18.83 -2.19
N ILE A 3 12.15 -17.55 -2.00
CA ILE A 3 12.18 -16.92 -0.67
C ILE A 3 11.00 -17.42 0.15
N THR A 4 11.21 -17.80 1.42
CA THR A 4 10.11 -18.12 2.32
C THR A 4 9.54 -16.86 2.97
N LEU A 5 8.31 -16.92 3.50
CA LEU A 5 7.72 -15.80 4.24
C LEU A 5 8.58 -15.39 5.44
N ASP A 6 9.13 -16.35 6.17
CA ASP A 6 10.00 -16.08 7.32
C ASP A 6 11.29 -15.37 6.91
N GLN A 7 11.90 -15.78 5.80
CA GLN A 7 13.10 -15.13 5.26
C GLN A 7 12.78 -13.70 4.79
N PHE A 8 11.65 -13.52 4.11
CA PHE A 8 11.19 -12.21 3.67
C PHE A 8 10.94 -11.28 4.87
N ALA A 9 10.24 -11.77 5.90
CA ALA A 9 9.98 -11.01 7.12
C ALA A 9 11.26 -10.65 7.89
N ALA A 10 12.19 -11.61 8.01
CA ALA A 10 13.49 -11.37 8.65
C ALA A 10 14.31 -10.31 7.92
N GLU A 11 14.30 -10.32 6.59
CA GLU A 11 14.99 -9.32 5.77
C GLU A 11 14.34 -7.94 5.87
N CYS A 12 13.00 -7.86 5.88
CA CYS A 12 12.28 -6.60 6.16
C CYS A 12 12.71 -6.02 7.51
N ARG A 13 12.73 -6.84 8.58
CA ARG A 13 13.17 -6.42 9.91
C ARG A 13 14.62 -5.92 9.90
N ARG A 14 15.52 -6.66 9.27
CA ARG A 14 16.93 -6.28 9.15
C ARG A 14 17.08 -4.92 8.49
N LEU A 15 16.45 -4.71 7.34
CA LEU A 15 16.53 -3.47 6.57
C LEU A 15 15.97 -2.27 7.36
N LEU A 16 14.83 -2.44 8.05
CA LEU A 16 14.22 -1.38 8.85
C LEU A 16 15.05 -1.03 10.10
N LYS A 17 15.80 -1.97 10.66
CA LYS A 17 16.70 -1.73 11.81
C LYS A 17 18.01 -1.09 11.40
N GLU A 18 18.64 -1.57 10.33
CA GLU A 18 19.93 -1.06 9.85
C GLU A 18 19.80 0.33 9.20
N HIS A 19 18.64 0.60 8.59
CA HIS A 19 18.37 1.85 7.88
C HIS A 19 17.05 2.48 8.41
N PRO A 20 17.06 3.13 9.58
CA PRO A 20 15.84 3.71 10.12
C PRO A 20 15.30 4.84 9.23
N GLY A 21 13.97 5.00 9.20
CA GLY A 21 13.31 6.05 8.43
C GLY A 21 13.03 5.68 6.98
N THR A 22 13.02 6.67 6.09
CA THR A 22 12.65 6.52 4.67
C THR A 22 13.57 5.57 3.93
N GLU A 23 14.88 5.60 4.17
CA GLU A 23 15.83 4.73 3.50
C GLU A 23 15.51 3.23 3.69
N GLY A 24 15.23 2.80 4.92
CA GLY A 24 14.86 1.40 5.17
C GLY A 24 13.55 1.02 4.52
N ARG A 25 12.58 1.92 4.48
CA ARG A 25 11.29 1.69 3.81
C ARG A 25 11.44 1.57 2.29
N GLU A 26 12.29 2.38 1.69
CA GLU A 26 12.63 2.27 0.25
C GLU A 26 13.31 0.94 -0.07
N ARG A 27 14.23 0.48 0.81
CA ARG A 27 14.87 -0.83 0.68
C ARG A 27 13.87 -1.98 0.82
N VAL A 28 12.92 -1.88 1.76
CA VAL A 28 11.81 -2.85 1.87
C VAL A 28 10.91 -2.79 0.63
N CYS A 29 10.65 -1.61 0.08
CA CYS A 29 9.88 -1.47 -1.16
C CYS A 29 10.58 -2.19 -2.34
N ALA A 30 11.90 -2.06 -2.46
CA ALA A 30 12.68 -2.81 -3.45
C ALA A 30 12.63 -4.32 -3.20
N LEU A 31 12.71 -4.76 -1.93
CA LEU A 31 12.58 -6.17 -1.56
C LEU A 31 11.19 -6.74 -1.93
N VAL A 32 10.13 -5.95 -1.78
CA VAL A 32 8.76 -6.31 -2.23
C VAL A 32 8.75 -6.53 -3.74
N GLN A 33 9.39 -5.65 -4.54
CA GLN A 33 9.48 -5.82 -6.00
C GLN A 33 10.21 -7.12 -6.37
N GLU A 34 11.27 -7.50 -5.65
CA GLU A 34 11.97 -8.77 -5.89
C GLU A 34 11.09 -9.98 -5.50
N ALA A 35 10.40 -9.92 -4.36
CA ALA A 35 9.50 -11.00 -3.94
C ALA A 35 8.34 -11.22 -4.94
N LEU A 36 7.85 -10.16 -5.57
CA LEU A 36 6.79 -10.22 -6.60
C LEU A 36 7.25 -10.89 -7.90
N LYS A 37 8.55 -11.01 -8.16
CA LYS A 37 9.11 -11.76 -9.29
C LYS A 37 9.20 -13.26 -9.00
N ASP A 38 9.18 -13.64 -7.73
CA ASP A 38 9.19 -15.05 -7.32
C ASP A 38 7.77 -15.63 -7.42
N LYS A 39 7.51 -16.35 -8.52
CA LYS A 39 6.20 -16.95 -8.77
C LYS A 39 5.77 -17.90 -7.66
N ALA A 40 6.69 -18.68 -7.08
CA ALA A 40 6.38 -19.62 -6.02
C ALA A 40 5.91 -18.87 -4.75
N PHE A 41 6.58 -17.79 -4.37
CA PHE A 41 6.18 -16.92 -3.27
C PHE A 41 4.79 -16.31 -3.49
N VAL A 42 4.54 -15.79 -4.69
CA VAL A 42 3.24 -15.19 -5.04
C VAL A 42 2.12 -16.23 -4.99
N ASP A 43 2.32 -17.41 -5.59
CA ASP A 43 1.29 -18.46 -5.65
C ASP A 43 0.99 -19.04 -4.26
N GLU A 44 1.97 -19.12 -3.38
CA GLU A 44 1.79 -19.63 -2.02
C GLU A 44 1.09 -18.62 -1.11
N HIS A 45 1.51 -17.36 -1.15
CA HIS A 45 1.11 -16.37 -0.13
C HIS A 45 0.04 -15.37 -0.60
N ILE A 46 -0.06 -15.10 -1.91
CA ILE A 46 -0.96 -14.08 -2.47
C ILE A 46 -1.98 -14.74 -3.39
N ARG A 47 -2.80 -15.59 -2.82
CA ARG A 47 -3.73 -16.46 -3.55
C ARG A 47 -4.93 -15.69 -4.09
N ALA A 48 -5.43 -16.10 -5.26
CA ALA A 48 -6.61 -15.52 -5.88
C ALA A 48 -7.91 -15.82 -5.10
N ASP A 49 -7.96 -16.99 -4.44
CA ASP A 49 -9.08 -17.44 -3.61
C ASP A 49 -8.95 -17.00 -2.14
N GLY A 50 -8.03 -16.09 -1.85
CA GLY A 50 -7.82 -15.53 -0.52
C GLY A 50 -8.87 -14.47 -0.16
N PRO A 51 -8.96 -14.10 1.13
CA PRO A 51 -9.84 -13.01 1.55
C PRO A 51 -9.30 -11.66 1.06
N GLU A 52 -10.18 -10.64 1.04
CA GLU A 52 -9.79 -9.27 0.67
C GLU A 52 -8.61 -8.73 1.50
N ARG A 53 -8.44 -9.21 2.72
CA ARG A 53 -7.32 -8.88 3.60
C ARG A 53 -6.93 -10.06 4.45
N LYS A 54 -5.67 -10.46 4.38
CA LYS A 54 -5.09 -11.53 5.21
C LYS A 54 -3.76 -11.07 5.78
N VAL A 55 -3.63 -11.04 7.08
CA VAL A 55 -2.33 -10.86 7.74
C VAL A 55 -1.55 -12.16 7.62
N LEU A 56 -0.41 -12.12 6.94
CA LEU A 56 0.51 -13.24 6.76
C LEU A 56 1.53 -13.30 7.91
N TYR A 57 1.96 -12.12 8.37
CA TYR A 57 2.96 -11.98 9.42
C TYR A 57 2.79 -10.62 10.11
N GLU A 58 3.04 -10.57 11.41
CA GLU A 58 3.14 -9.33 12.18
C GLU A 58 4.43 -9.39 13.01
N ASP A 59 5.28 -8.37 12.86
CA ASP A 59 6.59 -8.35 13.50
C ASP A 59 6.47 -8.04 15.00
N PRO A 60 6.96 -8.93 15.89
CA PRO A 60 6.80 -8.73 17.32
C PRO A 60 7.69 -7.63 17.91
N GLU A 61 8.73 -7.19 17.20
CA GLU A 61 9.67 -6.19 17.66
C GLU A 61 9.37 -4.80 17.10
N LEU A 62 9.16 -4.70 15.78
CA LEU A 62 8.95 -3.42 15.08
C LEU A 62 7.47 -3.12 14.82
N GLY A 63 6.58 -4.12 14.95
CA GLY A 63 5.15 -3.96 14.78
C GLY A 63 4.66 -3.88 13.32
N PHE A 64 5.56 -3.99 12.32
CA PHE A 64 5.12 -3.99 10.92
C PHE A 64 4.35 -5.28 10.59
N ALA A 65 3.42 -5.17 9.66
CA ALA A 65 2.63 -6.29 9.17
C ALA A 65 2.87 -6.55 7.68
N ILE A 66 2.90 -7.84 7.31
CA ILE A 66 2.91 -8.31 5.93
C ILE A 66 1.53 -8.89 5.65
N LEU A 67 0.90 -8.43 4.56
CA LEU A 67 -0.47 -8.78 4.23
C LEU A 67 -0.60 -9.18 2.77
N ALA A 68 -1.51 -10.11 2.52
CA ALA A 68 -2.02 -10.40 1.19
C ALA A 68 -3.43 -9.79 1.04
N HIS A 69 -3.68 -9.22 -0.13
CA HIS A 69 -5.01 -8.77 -0.52
C HIS A 69 -5.44 -9.44 -1.82
N ALA A 70 -6.68 -9.93 -1.87
CA ALA A 70 -7.32 -10.44 -3.08
C ALA A 70 -8.68 -9.77 -3.25
N TYR A 71 -8.88 -9.15 -4.40
CA TYR A 71 -10.14 -8.51 -4.77
C TYR A 71 -10.68 -9.20 -6.01
N ASP A 72 -11.94 -9.62 -5.97
CA ASP A 72 -12.56 -10.38 -7.06
C ASP A 72 -13.08 -9.48 -8.19
N GLY A 73 -13.20 -8.18 -7.96
CA GLY A 73 -13.78 -7.25 -8.92
C GLY A 73 -13.41 -5.79 -8.65
N ALA A 74 -14.19 -4.90 -9.27
CA ALA A 74 -14.00 -3.47 -9.15
C ALA A 74 -14.13 -2.98 -7.69
N LYS A 75 -13.24 -2.10 -7.28
CA LYS A 75 -13.25 -1.49 -5.95
C LYS A 75 -12.53 -0.15 -5.96
N ASP A 76 -13.21 0.86 -5.42
CA ASP A 76 -12.69 2.21 -5.25
C ASP A 76 -12.49 2.53 -3.76
N SER A 77 -11.55 3.43 -3.50
CA SER A 77 -11.35 4.01 -2.17
C SER A 77 -11.35 5.53 -2.25
N LYS A 78 -11.89 6.16 -1.22
CA LYS A 78 -11.75 7.62 -1.03
C LYS A 78 -10.30 7.99 -0.72
N PRO A 79 -9.93 9.28 -0.88
CA PRO A 79 -8.62 9.76 -0.43
C PRO A 79 -8.38 9.38 1.03
N HIS A 80 -7.20 8.83 1.31
CA HIS A 80 -6.81 8.44 2.66
C HIS A 80 -5.29 8.42 2.82
N ASP A 81 -4.85 8.48 4.05
CA ASP A 81 -3.50 8.13 4.47
C ASP A 81 -3.53 6.85 5.33
N HIS A 82 -2.42 6.48 5.90
CA HIS A 82 -2.31 5.37 6.83
C HIS A 82 -2.23 5.82 8.29
N GLY A 83 -2.75 7.02 8.61
CA GLY A 83 -2.65 7.60 9.93
C GLY A 83 -1.19 7.83 10.34
N PRO A 84 -0.73 7.33 11.49
CA PRO A 84 0.63 7.58 11.98
C PRO A 84 1.69 6.70 11.30
N THR A 85 1.31 5.81 10.38
CA THR A 85 2.22 4.83 9.79
C THR A 85 2.35 4.95 8.27
N TRP A 86 3.28 4.21 7.72
CA TRP A 86 3.55 4.08 6.28
C TRP A 86 3.00 2.77 5.73
N ALA A 87 2.86 2.70 4.41
CA ALA A 87 2.54 1.44 3.73
C ALA A 87 3.28 1.29 2.40
N ILE A 88 3.52 0.04 2.00
CA ILE A 88 4.02 -0.32 0.68
C ILE A 88 2.95 -1.16 -0.01
N TYR A 89 2.61 -0.80 -1.24
CA TYR A 89 1.69 -1.53 -2.09
C TYR A 89 2.48 -2.20 -3.21
N GLY A 90 2.54 -3.53 -3.19
CA GLY A 90 3.13 -4.33 -4.24
C GLY A 90 2.05 -5.03 -5.06
N GLN A 91 2.02 -4.79 -6.37
CA GLN A 91 1.04 -5.38 -7.27
C GLN A 91 1.49 -6.78 -7.70
N ALA A 92 0.73 -7.81 -7.33
CA ALA A 92 1.02 -9.20 -7.70
C ALA A 92 0.27 -9.65 -8.95
N ALA A 93 -0.98 -9.21 -9.13
CA ALA A 93 -1.79 -9.51 -10.31
C ALA A 93 -2.85 -8.43 -10.54
N GLY A 94 -3.30 -8.29 -11.79
CA GLY A 94 -4.21 -7.22 -12.21
C GLY A 94 -3.54 -5.84 -12.15
N GLU A 95 -4.32 -4.78 -12.28
CA GLU A 95 -3.83 -3.40 -12.24
C GLU A 95 -4.59 -2.58 -11.22
N THR A 96 -3.90 -1.63 -10.59
CA THR A 96 -4.51 -0.65 -9.68
C THR A 96 -4.15 0.74 -10.17
N VAL A 97 -5.15 1.56 -10.47
CA VAL A 97 -4.95 3.00 -10.67
C VAL A 97 -4.82 3.65 -9.31
N MET A 98 -3.68 4.26 -9.06
CA MET A 98 -3.43 5.04 -7.85
C MET A 98 -3.59 6.52 -8.16
N THR A 99 -4.27 7.24 -7.29
CA THR A 99 -4.38 8.69 -7.35
C THR A 99 -3.61 9.29 -6.18
N ASP A 100 -2.70 10.24 -6.46
CA ASP A 100 -2.09 11.08 -5.44
C ASP A 100 -2.99 12.28 -5.16
N TRP A 101 -3.10 12.66 -3.89
CA TRP A 101 -3.92 13.77 -3.42
C TRP A 101 -3.09 14.76 -2.62
N GLU A 102 -3.39 16.04 -2.80
CA GLU A 102 -2.88 17.12 -1.97
C GLU A 102 -3.84 17.36 -0.79
N CYS A 103 -3.29 17.46 0.42
CA CYS A 103 -4.07 17.82 1.60
C CYS A 103 -4.32 19.33 1.63
N LEU A 104 -5.57 19.74 1.45
CA LEU A 104 -5.98 21.15 1.57
C LEU A 104 -6.37 21.52 3.00
N ALA A 105 -6.97 20.58 3.74
CA ALA A 105 -7.28 20.74 5.15
C ALA A 105 -7.17 19.39 5.85
N ARG A 106 -6.49 19.36 6.99
CA ARG A 106 -6.39 18.15 7.81
C ARG A 106 -7.72 17.83 8.49
N PRO A 107 -8.07 16.55 8.66
CA PRO A 107 -9.28 16.16 9.35
C PRO A 107 -9.18 16.44 10.85
N THR A 108 -10.35 16.60 11.47
CA THR A 108 -10.51 16.60 12.92
C THR A 108 -11.46 15.46 13.32
N PRO A 109 -11.63 15.14 14.62
CA PRO A 109 -12.58 14.12 15.04
C PRO A 109 -14.03 14.36 14.59
N THR A 110 -14.39 15.62 14.29
CA THR A 110 -15.76 16.02 13.92
C THR A 110 -15.90 16.50 12.47
N THR A 111 -14.79 16.65 11.73
CA THR A 111 -14.81 17.22 10.38
C THR A 111 -13.84 16.46 9.48
N PRO A 112 -14.32 15.91 8.35
CA PRO A 112 -13.43 15.29 7.35
C PRO A 112 -12.37 16.27 6.84
N GLY A 113 -11.19 15.75 6.57
CA GLY A 113 -10.17 16.51 5.84
C GLY A 113 -10.59 16.77 4.40
N LYS A 114 -9.92 17.69 3.72
CA LYS A 114 -10.17 18.02 2.32
C LYS A 114 -8.94 17.72 1.49
N ALA A 115 -9.14 17.01 0.39
CA ALA A 115 -8.09 16.59 -0.52
C ALA A 115 -8.42 16.97 -1.96
N ARG A 116 -7.40 17.45 -2.70
CA ARG A 116 -7.48 17.75 -4.13
C ARG A 116 -6.67 16.72 -4.91
N ARG A 117 -7.25 16.22 -6.01
CA ARG A 117 -6.57 15.28 -6.92
C ARG A 117 -5.38 15.96 -7.58
N VAL A 118 -4.24 15.24 -7.62
CA VAL A 118 -3.00 15.74 -8.23
C VAL A 118 -2.71 15.00 -9.53
N ARG A 119 -2.62 13.66 -9.46
CA ARG A 119 -2.29 12.83 -10.63
C ARG A 119 -2.73 11.39 -10.41
N ASP A 120 -2.82 10.65 -11.52
CA ASP A 120 -3.01 9.20 -11.52
C ASP A 120 -1.77 8.51 -12.08
N TYR A 121 -1.55 7.29 -11.64
CA TYR A 121 -0.58 6.35 -12.20
C TYR A 121 -1.05 4.92 -11.97
N VAL A 122 -0.50 3.98 -12.73
CA VAL A 122 -0.95 2.58 -12.70
C VAL A 122 0.12 1.71 -12.05
N LEU A 123 -0.28 0.96 -11.02
CA LEU A 123 0.49 -0.17 -10.51
C LEU A 123 0.21 -1.41 -11.33
N ARG A 124 1.26 -1.97 -11.93
CA ARG A 124 1.23 -3.23 -12.68
C ARG A 124 1.96 -4.34 -11.95
N PRO A 125 1.72 -5.60 -12.28
CA PRO A 125 2.42 -6.73 -11.65
C PRO A 125 3.94 -6.54 -11.63
N GLY A 126 4.55 -6.77 -10.46
CA GLY A 126 5.97 -6.54 -10.18
C GLY A 126 6.33 -5.14 -9.69
N MET A 127 5.43 -4.17 -9.78
CA MET A 127 5.64 -2.81 -9.24
C MET A 127 5.28 -2.74 -7.76
N ALA A 128 6.01 -1.89 -7.03
CA ALA A 128 5.67 -1.53 -5.66
C ALA A 128 5.92 -0.04 -5.43
N TYR A 129 5.10 0.56 -4.56
CA TYR A 129 5.20 1.97 -4.16
C TYR A 129 5.11 2.12 -2.65
N LEU A 130 5.94 3.02 -2.13
CA LEU A 130 5.97 3.43 -0.73
C LEU A 130 5.10 4.68 -0.53
N TYR A 131 4.20 4.61 0.44
CA TYR A 131 3.41 5.74 0.93
C TYR A 131 3.86 6.05 2.37
N GLU A 132 4.55 7.16 2.53
CA GLU A 132 5.02 7.66 3.82
C GLU A 132 3.85 8.09 4.72
N PRO A 133 4.05 8.23 6.05
CA PRO A 133 3.02 8.73 6.94
C PRO A 133 2.42 10.05 6.45
N GLY A 134 1.09 10.15 6.41
CA GLY A 134 0.37 11.35 5.99
C GLY A 134 0.31 11.60 4.48
N VAL A 135 0.89 10.73 3.65
CA VAL A 135 0.77 10.82 2.19
C VAL A 135 -0.60 10.34 1.76
N LEU A 136 -1.38 11.25 1.17
CA LEU A 136 -2.74 10.96 0.71
C LEU A 136 -2.73 10.30 -0.67
N HIS A 137 -3.44 9.18 -0.76
CA HIS A 137 -3.62 8.44 -1.99
C HIS A 137 -4.98 7.73 -2.00
N SER A 138 -5.40 7.24 -3.16
CA SER A 138 -6.56 6.35 -3.28
C SER A 138 -6.35 5.34 -4.39
N PRO A 139 -6.57 4.04 -4.13
CA PRO A 139 -6.59 3.00 -5.14
C PRO A 139 -7.97 2.89 -5.78
N ARG A 140 -7.99 2.71 -7.11
CA ARG A 140 -9.14 2.26 -7.89
C ARG A 140 -8.76 1.01 -8.67
N ARG A 141 -9.62 0.02 -8.63
CA ARG A 141 -9.49 -1.24 -9.35
C ARG A 141 -10.73 -1.46 -10.20
N ASP A 142 -10.53 -1.73 -11.47
CA ASP A 142 -11.63 -1.97 -12.42
C ASP A 142 -11.93 -3.47 -12.58
N GLY A 143 -11.11 -4.34 -11.98
CA GLY A 143 -11.27 -5.80 -12.03
C GLY A 143 -10.52 -6.50 -10.89
N ALA A 144 -10.42 -7.82 -11.00
CA ALA A 144 -9.74 -8.64 -10.00
C ALA A 144 -8.25 -8.27 -9.86
N THR A 145 -7.79 -8.12 -8.63
CA THR A 145 -6.41 -7.76 -8.31
C THR A 145 -5.89 -8.51 -7.09
N ARG A 146 -4.56 -8.71 -7.05
CA ARG A 146 -3.87 -9.27 -5.90
C ARG A 146 -2.67 -8.39 -5.52
N LEU A 147 -2.48 -8.17 -4.22
CA LEU A 147 -1.40 -7.32 -3.71
C LEU A 147 -0.67 -7.98 -2.54
N LEU A 148 0.64 -7.76 -2.50
CA LEU A 148 1.45 -7.86 -1.29
C LEU A 148 1.54 -6.47 -0.66
N ARG A 149 1.16 -6.37 0.60
CA ARG A 149 1.18 -5.09 1.32
C ARG A 149 2.05 -5.20 2.55
N ILE A 150 2.86 -4.18 2.78
CA ILE A 150 3.55 -4.00 4.06
C ILE A 150 2.97 -2.76 4.72
N GLU A 151 2.63 -2.86 5.99
CA GLU A 151 2.17 -1.75 6.82
C GLU A 151 3.15 -1.57 7.98
N GLY A 152 3.61 -0.35 8.24
CA GLY A 152 4.55 -0.08 9.34
C GLY A 152 3.95 -0.35 10.71
N LEU A 153 2.62 -0.25 10.81
CA LEU A 153 1.77 -0.79 11.88
C LEU A 153 0.52 -1.34 11.22
N ASN A 154 -0.04 -2.43 11.76
CA ASN A 154 -1.31 -2.96 11.25
C ASN A 154 -2.40 -1.89 11.35
N VAL A 155 -2.86 -1.37 10.20
CA VAL A 155 -3.78 -0.22 10.15
C VAL A 155 -5.14 -0.47 10.80
N GLU A 156 -5.54 -1.73 10.98
CA GLU A 156 -6.75 -2.06 11.75
C GLU A 156 -6.60 -1.79 13.25
N LYS A 157 -5.36 -1.71 13.74
CA LYS A 157 -5.04 -1.40 15.14
C LYS A 157 -4.84 0.10 15.40
N VAL A 158 -4.71 0.90 14.33
CA VAL A 158 -4.51 2.35 14.41
C VAL A 158 -5.67 3.07 13.74
N GLY A 159 -6.17 4.12 14.39
CA GLY A 159 -7.24 4.94 13.83
C GLY A 159 -6.73 5.84 12.71
N ARG A 160 -7.60 6.12 11.75
CA ARG A 160 -7.39 7.18 10.74
C ARG A 160 -8.66 7.99 10.58
N LEU A 161 -8.50 9.27 10.27
CA LEU A 161 -9.61 10.18 10.05
C LEU A 161 -9.94 10.27 8.56
N PRO A 162 -11.22 10.48 8.21
CA PRO A 162 -11.66 10.49 6.82
C PRO A 162 -11.25 11.77 6.09
N TYR A 163 -11.08 11.65 4.77
CA TYR A 163 -10.92 12.78 3.84
C TYR A 163 -12.02 12.77 2.79
N GLU A 164 -12.34 13.95 2.27
CA GLU A 164 -13.25 14.17 1.16
C GLU A 164 -12.50 14.82 0.00
N ALA A 165 -12.80 14.35 -1.21
CA ALA A 165 -12.32 14.97 -2.42
C ALA A 165 -13.05 16.30 -2.63
N VAL A 166 -12.31 17.38 -2.91
CA VAL A 166 -12.87 18.69 -3.28
C VAL A 166 -12.36 19.08 -4.64
N GLY A 167 -13.29 19.20 -5.60
CA GLY A 167 -13.04 19.66 -6.96
C GLY A 167 -12.01 18.83 -7.72
N ASP A 168 -12.31 18.41 -8.93
CA ASP A 168 -11.29 17.97 -9.86
C ASP A 168 -10.50 19.19 -10.31
N ALA A 169 -9.17 19.20 -10.09
CA ALA A 169 -8.32 20.08 -10.88
C ALA A 169 -8.44 19.57 -12.33
N VAL A 170 -9.20 20.29 -13.15
CA VAL A 170 -9.21 20.06 -14.58
C VAL A 170 -7.79 20.31 -15.05
N SER A 171 -7.06 19.26 -15.33
CA SER A 171 -5.78 19.36 -16.06
C SER A 171 -6.13 19.93 -17.43
N PRO A 172 -5.57 21.09 -17.87
CA PRO A 172 -5.75 21.53 -19.22
C PRO A 172 -5.19 20.41 -20.13
N ALA A 173 -6.03 19.98 -21.08
CA ALA A 173 -5.58 19.11 -22.15
C ALA A 173 -4.35 19.75 -22.79
N ALA A 174 -3.26 19.02 -22.86
CA ALA A 174 -2.11 19.39 -23.68
C ALA A 174 -2.59 19.37 -25.13
N GLU A 175 -2.58 20.53 -25.79
CA GLU A 175 -2.67 20.66 -27.25
C GLU A 175 -1.40 20.12 -27.90
#